data_35f2e043791509e3b65a475af32d4fc7
#
_entry.id   35f2e043791509e3b65a475af32d4fc7
#
_cell.length_a   1.000
_cell.length_b   1.000
_cell.length_c   1.000
_cell.angle_alpha   90.00
_cell.angle_beta   90.00
_cell.angle_gamma   90.00
#
_symmetry.space_group_name_H-M   'P 1'
#
loop_
_entity.id
_entity.type
_entity.pdbx_description
1 polymer ?
#
loop_
_entity_poly.entity_id
_entity_poly.type
_entity_poly.pdbx_seq_one_letter_code
_entity_poly.pdbx_strand_id
1 'polypeptide(L)'
;MCLIAHLVAGFALGSALKVSLWILVPAALGLHVLLDLVPHWDYGFTLRRPWWAYGDFALSAATFVVCYRYLGFTERALLTGLVSAAPDLDILLSVLPLRWRLKWFPSHWASFPHGRAGQALGILTQAGAVAVCVALLALTHPSS
;
A
#
# COMPACT_ATOMS: atom_id res chain seq x y z
N MET A 1 -5.43 -4.17 2.46
CA MET A 1 -5.10 -4.47 1.02
C MET A 1 -3.64 -4.88 0.95
N CYS A 2 -3.07 -5.32 -0.21
CA CYS A 2 -1.64 -5.63 -0.29
C CYS A 2 -0.76 -4.38 -0.19
N LEU A 3 0.44 -4.52 0.37
CA LEU A 3 1.38 -3.42 0.60
C LEU A 3 1.72 -2.67 -0.69
N ILE A 4 1.92 -3.40 -1.80
CA ILE A 4 2.22 -2.79 -3.10
C ILE A 4 1.09 -1.86 -3.58
N ALA A 5 -0.18 -2.19 -3.33
CA ALA A 5 -1.30 -1.34 -3.72
C ALA A 5 -1.29 -0.02 -2.93
N HIS A 6 -1.05 -0.07 -1.61
CA HIS A 6 -0.91 1.14 -0.78
C HIS A 6 0.28 1.99 -1.21
N LEU A 7 1.42 1.36 -1.50
CA LEU A 7 2.63 2.05 -1.94
C LEU A 7 2.39 2.81 -3.26
N VAL A 8 1.87 2.12 -4.27
CA VAL A 8 1.66 2.71 -5.61
C VAL A 8 0.55 3.77 -5.59
N ALA A 9 -0.50 3.56 -4.80
CA ALA A 9 -1.55 4.57 -4.60
C ALA A 9 -1.00 5.84 -3.92
N GLY A 10 -0.13 5.67 -2.92
CA GLY A 10 0.57 6.79 -2.30
C GLY A 10 1.48 7.52 -3.28
N PHE A 11 2.22 6.81 -4.16
CA PHE A 11 3.00 7.44 -5.22
C PHE A 11 2.12 8.28 -6.14
N ALA A 12 0.98 7.73 -6.59
CA ALA A 12 0.04 8.45 -7.45
C ALA A 12 -0.51 9.70 -6.76
N LEU A 13 -0.89 9.60 -5.48
CA LEU A 13 -1.36 10.74 -4.70
C LEU A 13 -0.29 11.83 -4.59
N GLY A 14 0.94 11.48 -4.23
CA GLY A 14 2.05 12.42 -4.07
C GLY A 14 2.51 13.05 -5.38
N SER A 15 2.34 12.37 -6.51
CA SER A 15 2.64 12.89 -7.84
C SER A 15 1.55 13.86 -8.32
N ALA A 16 0.28 13.52 -8.09
CA ALA A 16 -0.86 14.29 -8.58
C ALA A 16 -1.12 15.56 -7.76
N LEU A 17 -1.00 15.50 -6.43
CA LEU A 17 -1.37 16.61 -5.55
C LEU A 17 -0.16 17.48 -5.18
N LYS A 18 -0.20 18.75 -5.56
CA LYS A 18 0.83 19.75 -5.23
C LYS A 18 0.43 20.59 -3.99
N VAL A 19 -0.03 19.90 -2.93
CA VAL A 19 -0.40 20.52 -1.65
C VAL A 19 0.73 20.38 -0.62
N SER A 20 0.65 21.06 0.53
CA SER A 20 1.67 20.94 1.57
C SER A 20 1.75 19.52 2.14
N LEU A 21 2.91 19.13 2.68
CA LEU A 21 3.09 17.82 3.31
C LEU A 21 2.16 17.62 4.52
N TRP A 22 1.80 18.69 5.22
CA TRP A 22 0.83 18.66 6.33
C TRP A 22 -0.56 18.19 5.91
N ILE A 23 -0.93 18.41 4.65
CA ILE A 23 -2.19 17.90 4.08
C ILE A 23 -1.95 16.52 3.46
N LEU A 24 -0.82 16.35 2.78
CA LEU A 24 -0.53 15.14 2.00
C LEU A 24 -0.34 13.90 2.88
N VAL A 25 0.35 14.05 4.03
CA VAL A 25 0.58 12.94 4.97
C VAL A 25 -0.73 12.38 5.54
N PRO A 26 -1.63 13.16 6.13
CA PRO A 26 -2.92 12.63 6.57
C PRO A 26 -3.79 12.13 5.41
N ALA A 27 -3.70 12.73 4.22
CA ALA A 27 -4.40 12.22 3.04
C ALA A 27 -3.89 10.84 2.61
N ALA A 28 -2.58 10.57 2.70
CA ALA A 28 -2.00 9.26 2.41
C ALA A 28 -2.45 8.18 3.42
N LEU A 29 -2.53 8.53 4.71
CA LEU A 29 -3.10 7.63 5.73
C LEU A 29 -4.59 7.40 5.52
N GLY A 30 -5.35 8.43 5.15
CA GLY A 30 -6.75 8.30 4.77
C GLY A 30 -6.96 7.43 3.54
N LEU A 31 -6.08 7.56 2.53
CA LEU A 31 -6.09 6.72 1.33
C LEU A 31 -5.84 5.25 1.69
N HIS A 32 -4.91 4.96 2.60
CA HIS A 32 -4.70 3.60 3.12
C HIS A 32 -6.01 3.02 3.67
N VAL A 33 -6.69 3.75 4.55
CA VAL A 33 -7.97 3.32 5.13
C VAL A 33 -9.02 3.07 4.04
N LEU A 34 -9.14 3.98 3.07
CA LEU A 34 -10.10 3.84 1.97
C LEU A 34 -9.83 2.59 1.12
N LEU A 35 -8.57 2.30 0.86
CA LEU A 35 -8.17 1.09 0.13
C LEU A 35 -8.48 -0.19 0.93
N ASP A 36 -8.34 -0.16 2.26
CA ASP A 36 -8.69 -1.28 3.12
C ASP A 36 -10.20 -1.55 3.19
N LEU A 37 -11.03 -0.57 2.86
CA LEU A 37 -12.49 -0.74 2.73
C LEU A 37 -12.88 -1.40 1.39
N VAL A 38 -12.05 -1.31 0.37
CA VAL A 38 -12.30 -1.98 -0.93
C VAL A 38 -12.20 -3.50 -0.74
N PRO A 39 -13.14 -4.30 -1.28
CA PRO A 39 -13.05 -5.74 -1.20
C PRO A 39 -11.73 -6.29 -1.77
N HIS A 40 -10.91 -6.88 -0.92
CA HIS A 40 -9.60 -7.40 -1.28
C HIS A 40 -9.28 -8.73 -0.57
N TRP A 41 -8.22 -9.40 -1.01
CA TRP A 41 -7.77 -10.66 -0.41
C TRP A 41 -6.60 -10.41 0.54
N ASP A 42 -6.78 -10.77 1.82
CA ASP A 42 -5.80 -10.60 2.90
C ASP A 42 -4.82 -11.77 3.04
N TYR A 43 -4.44 -12.47 1.97
CA TYR A 43 -3.52 -13.61 1.97
C TYR A 43 -3.91 -14.75 2.94
N GLY A 44 -5.10 -14.67 3.55
CA GLY A 44 -5.50 -15.56 4.64
C GLY A 44 -4.41 -15.58 5.72
N PHE A 45 -4.26 -14.51 6.49
CA PHE A 45 -3.28 -14.34 7.57
C PHE A 45 -3.27 -15.51 8.57
N THR A 46 -3.06 -16.70 8.07
CA THR A 46 -2.69 -17.84 8.85
C THR A 46 -1.17 -17.90 8.81
N LEU A 47 -0.53 -18.02 9.97
CA LEU A 47 0.89 -18.34 10.14
C LEU A 47 1.39 -19.50 9.24
N ARG A 48 0.46 -20.14 8.52
CA ARG A 48 0.71 -21.26 7.64
C ARG A 48 1.25 -20.88 6.25
N ARG A 49 1.12 -19.61 5.82
CA ARG A 49 1.58 -19.16 4.49
C ARG A 49 2.16 -17.74 4.50
N PRO A 50 3.22 -17.46 5.29
CA PRO A 50 3.78 -16.12 5.40
C PRO A 50 4.47 -15.64 4.12
N TRP A 51 4.80 -16.51 3.18
CA TRP A 51 5.53 -16.14 1.96
C TRP A 51 4.79 -15.14 1.07
N TRP A 52 3.44 -15.13 1.08
CA TRP A 52 2.69 -14.11 0.34
C TRP A 52 2.97 -12.71 0.89
N ALA A 53 2.99 -12.57 2.21
CA ALA A 53 3.33 -11.30 2.85
C ALA A 53 4.80 -10.92 2.56
N TYR A 54 5.72 -11.87 2.61
CA TYR A 54 7.12 -11.63 2.27
C TYR A 54 7.31 -11.28 0.80
N GLY A 55 6.58 -11.94 -0.11
CA GLY A 55 6.60 -11.64 -1.54
C GLY A 55 6.08 -10.24 -1.84
N ASP A 56 4.97 -9.84 -1.23
CA ASP A 56 4.41 -8.49 -1.36
C ASP A 56 5.37 -7.43 -0.81
N PHE A 57 5.96 -7.67 0.36
CA PHE A 57 6.97 -6.77 0.91
C PHE A 57 8.20 -6.64 -0.01
N ALA A 58 8.73 -7.75 -0.51
CA ALA A 58 9.87 -7.75 -1.41
C ALA A 58 9.54 -7.02 -2.73
N LEU A 59 8.35 -7.25 -3.29
CA LEU A 59 7.88 -6.57 -4.48
C LEU A 59 7.72 -5.07 -4.23
N SER A 60 7.15 -4.68 -3.10
CA SER A 60 6.99 -3.28 -2.70
C SER A 60 8.34 -2.58 -2.54
N ALA A 61 9.30 -3.23 -1.88
CA ALA A 61 10.66 -2.72 -1.71
C ALA A 61 11.38 -2.57 -3.06
N ALA A 62 11.27 -3.57 -3.93
CA ALA A 62 11.83 -3.51 -5.29
C ALA A 62 11.20 -2.37 -6.10
N THR A 63 9.87 -2.23 -6.05
CA THR A 63 9.14 -1.14 -6.71
C THR A 63 9.61 0.22 -6.21
N PHE A 64 9.76 0.38 -4.88
CA PHE A 64 10.29 1.62 -4.30
C PHE A 64 11.68 1.95 -4.84
N VAL A 65 12.59 0.97 -4.86
CA VAL A 65 13.96 1.16 -5.37
C VAL A 65 13.95 1.54 -6.86
N VAL A 66 13.13 0.88 -7.66
CA VAL A 66 12.99 1.20 -9.10
C VAL A 66 12.47 2.62 -9.30
N CYS A 67 11.43 3.02 -8.58
CA CYS A 67 10.89 4.38 -8.65
C CYS A 67 11.90 5.43 -8.22
N TYR A 68 12.64 5.16 -7.14
CA TYR A 68 13.68 6.06 -6.64
C TYR A 68 14.88 6.20 -7.57
N ARG A 69 15.41 5.07 -8.08
CA ARG A 69 16.70 5.05 -8.80
C ARG A 69 16.58 5.25 -10.30
N TYR A 70 15.48 4.83 -10.90
CA TYR A 70 15.38 4.71 -12.35
C TYR A 70 14.22 5.50 -12.96
N LEU A 71 13.14 5.75 -12.23
CA LEU A 71 11.99 6.44 -12.76
C LEU A 71 11.91 7.92 -12.35
N GLY A 72 12.88 8.43 -11.57
CA GLY A 72 12.97 9.84 -11.22
C GLY A 72 11.79 10.37 -10.40
N PHE A 73 11.15 9.52 -9.59
CA PHE A 73 10.05 9.96 -8.74
C PHE A 73 10.53 11.01 -7.74
N THR A 74 9.71 12.04 -7.54
CA THR A 74 10.01 13.08 -6.57
C THR A 74 10.02 12.53 -5.15
N GLU A 75 10.84 13.11 -4.27
CA GLU A 75 10.87 12.77 -2.84
C GLU A 75 9.47 12.80 -2.21
N ARG A 76 8.65 13.75 -2.66
CA ARG A 76 7.25 13.89 -2.25
C ARG A 76 6.42 12.65 -2.59
N ALA A 77 6.49 12.15 -3.82
CA ALA A 77 5.79 10.94 -4.24
C ALA A 77 6.28 9.72 -3.45
N LEU A 78 7.61 9.59 -3.30
CA LEU A 78 8.22 8.50 -2.54
C LEU A 78 7.80 8.52 -1.07
N LEU A 79 7.85 9.70 -0.42
CA LEU A 79 7.40 9.86 0.96
C LEU A 79 5.93 9.49 1.12
N THR A 80 5.07 9.96 0.20
CA THR A 80 3.63 9.69 0.28
C THR A 80 3.33 8.20 0.09
N GLY A 81 4.08 7.52 -0.79
CA GLY A 81 4.01 6.06 -0.93
C GLY A 81 4.39 5.33 0.35
N LEU A 82 5.52 5.71 0.97
CA LEU A 82 5.94 5.13 2.24
C LEU A 82 4.93 5.38 3.36
N VAL A 83 4.39 6.59 3.47
CA VAL A 83 3.37 6.92 4.47
C VAL A 83 2.10 6.11 4.25
N SER A 84 1.64 5.96 3.00
CA SER A 84 0.47 5.16 2.68
C SER A 84 0.67 3.67 2.99
N ALA A 85 1.89 3.15 2.84
CA ALA A 85 2.22 1.75 3.12
C ALA A 85 2.59 1.47 4.59
N ALA A 86 2.99 2.51 5.35
CA ALA A 86 3.50 2.36 6.72
C ALA A 86 2.56 1.64 7.70
N PRO A 87 1.22 1.80 7.66
CA PRO A 87 0.31 1.04 8.51
C PRO A 87 0.51 -0.47 8.41
N ASP A 88 0.79 -1.01 7.22
CA ASP A 88 0.99 -2.44 7.00
C ASP A 88 2.25 -3.03 7.67
N LEU A 89 3.11 -2.19 8.21
CA LEU A 89 4.26 -2.66 9.00
C LEU A 89 3.81 -3.47 10.22
N ASP A 90 2.66 -3.17 10.83
CA ASP A 90 2.15 -3.98 11.94
C ASP A 90 1.73 -5.37 11.49
N ILE A 91 1.26 -5.50 10.25
CA ILE A 91 0.95 -6.79 9.62
C ILE A 91 2.24 -7.55 9.36
N LEU A 92 3.23 -6.91 8.73
CA LEU A 92 4.53 -7.52 8.48
C LEU A 92 5.18 -8.02 9.79
N LEU A 93 5.22 -7.17 10.82
CA LEU A 93 5.78 -7.53 12.13
C LEU A 93 5.02 -8.70 12.79
N SER A 94 3.72 -8.84 12.52
CA SER A 94 2.91 -9.95 13.05
C SER A 94 3.23 -11.31 12.41
N VAL A 95 3.75 -11.33 11.18
CA VAL A 95 4.15 -12.57 10.47
C VAL A 95 5.62 -12.91 10.65
N LEU A 96 6.43 -12.00 11.19
CA LEU A 96 7.80 -12.27 11.57
C LEU A 96 7.88 -13.12 12.84
N PRO A 97 9.00 -13.84 13.08
CA PRO A 97 9.22 -14.67 14.30
C PRO A 97 9.15 -13.87 15.61
N LEU A 98 9.19 -12.55 15.54
CA LEU A 98 9.12 -11.63 16.70
C LEU A 98 7.81 -11.70 17.49
N ARG A 99 6.79 -12.44 16.99
CA ARG A 99 5.47 -12.60 17.63
C ARG A 99 4.80 -11.28 18.01
N TRP A 100 5.05 -10.22 17.24
CA TRP A 100 4.41 -8.93 17.44
C TRP A 100 2.91 -9.06 17.17
N ARG A 101 2.06 -8.84 18.18
CA ARG A 101 0.62 -9.00 18.07
C ARG A 101 -0.15 -7.68 18.12
N LEU A 102 0.55 -6.59 18.37
CA LEU A 102 -0.08 -5.29 18.50
C LEU A 102 -0.43 -4.73 17.11
N LYS A 103 -1.71 -4.49 16.88
CA LYS A 103 -2.22 -3.76 15.72
C LYS A 103 -2.34 -2.30 16.12
N TRP A 104 -1.43 -1.45 15.65
CA TRP A 104 -1.42 -0.03 16.02
C TRP A 104 -2.27 0.83 15.11
N PHE A 105 -2.56 0.36 13.89
CA PHE A 105 -3.33 1.15 12.95
C PHE A 105 -4.82 0.78 12.98
N PRO A 106 -5.75 1.79 13.01
CA PRO A 106 -7.18 1.53 13.20
C PRO A 106 -7.82 0.61 12.17
N SER A 107 -7.44 0.70 10.88
CA SER A 107 -8.00 -0.18 9.84
C SER A 107 -7.67 -1.66 10.06
N HIS A 108 -6.66 -1.98 10.88
CA HIS A 108 -6.26 -3.36 11.20
C HIS A 108 -6.92 -3.91 12.48
N TRP A 109 -7.74 -3.14 13.16
CA TRP A 109 -8.47 -3.61 14.34
C TRP A 109 -9.62 -4.50 13.93
N ALA A 110 -9.90 -5.53 14.73
CA ALA A 110 -10.99 -6.48 14.44
C ALA A 110 -12.38 -5.83 14.39
N SER A 111 -12.55 -4.68 15.05
CA SER A 111 -13.79 -3.89 15.07
C SER A 111 -13.93 -2.96 13.86
N PHE A 112 -12.88 -2.74 13.08
CA PHE A 112 -12.93 -1.84 11.92
C PHE A 112 -13.55 -2.58 10.71
N PRO A 113 -14.47 -1.94 9.96
CA PRO A 113 -15.00 -2.52 8.73
C PRO A 113 -13.85 -2.66 7.71
N HIS A 114 -13.53 -3.89 7.35
CA HIS A 114 -12.45 -4.24 6.44
C HIS A 114 -13.05 -4.96 5.23
N GLY A 115 -12.72 -4.47 4.04
CA GLY A 115 -13.21 -5.06 2.79
C GLY A 115 -12.58 -6.44 2.57
N ARG A 116 -13.35 -7.51 2.72
CA ARG A 116 -12.87 -8.89 2.50
C ARG A 116 -13.51 -9.48 1.26
N ALA A 117 -12.69 -10.13 0.45
CA ALA A 117 -13.12 -10.86 -0.73
C ALA A 117 -12.44 -12.23 -0.82
N GLY A 118 -13.08 -13.16 -1.55
CA GLY A 118 -12.41 -14.40 -1.92
C GLY A 118 -11.17 -14.13 -2.78
N GLN A 119 -10.29 -15.12 -2.88
CA GLN A 119 -8.97 -14.97 -3.52
C GLN A 119 -9.06 -14.37 -4.93
N ALA A 120 -9.89 -14.92 -5.81
CA ALA A 120 -9.98 -14.47 -7.20
C ALA A 120 -10.45 -13.00 -7.31
N LEU A 121 -11.58 -12.67 -6.68
CA LEU A 121 -12.12 -11.31 -6.67
C LEU A 121 -11.17 -10.34 -5.97
N GLY A 122 -10.60 -10.73 -4.85
CA GLY A 122 -9.68 -9.89 -4.10
C GLY A 122 -8.38 -9.60 -4.85
N ILE A 123 -7.84 -10.55 -5.62
CA ILE A 123 -6.70 -10.32 -6.50
C ILE A 123 -7.08 -9.36 -7.64
N LEU A 124 -8.24 -9.56 -8.27
CA LEU A 124 -8.71 -8.70 -9.36
C LEU A 124 -8.90 -7.24 -8.91
N THR A 125 -9.51 -7.02 -7.75
CA THR A 125 -9.69 -5.66 -7.21
C THR A 125 -8.36 -5.00 -6.86
N GLN A 126 -7.41 -5.74 -6.27
CA GLN A 126 -6.07 -5.22 -5.97
C GLN A 126 -5.29 -4.89 -7.25
N ALA A 127 -5.31 -5.78 -8.24
CA ALA A 127 -4.68 -5.55 -9.54
C ALA A 127 -5.31 -4.35 -10.26
N GLY A 128 -6.64 -4.22 -10.19
CA GLY A 128 -7.37 -3.07 -10.73
C GLY A 128 -6.97 -1.75 -10.05
N ALA A 129 -6.88 -1.74 -8.72
CA ALA A 129 -6.43 -0.57 -7.98
C ALA A 129 -5.00 -0.15 -8.37
N VAL A 130 -4.08 -1.12 -8.45
CA VAL A 130 -2.70 -0.86 -8.90
C VAL A 130 -2.69 -0.34 -10.34
N ALA A 131 -3.45 -0.95 -11.25
CA ALA A 131 -3.52 -0.52 -12.65
C ALA A 131 -4.03 0.92 -12.80
N VAL A 132 -5.06 1.31 -12.05
CA VAL A 132 -5.57 2.69 -12.02
C VAL A 132 -4.49 3.65 -11.51
N CYS A 133 -3.80 3.30 -10.43
CA CYS A 133 -2.73 4.14 -9.88
C CYS A 133 -1.55 4.28 -10.86
N VAL A 134 -1.16 3.20 -11.56
CA VAL A 134 -0.12 3.24 -12.59
C VAL A 134 -0.55 4.12 -13.77
N ALA A 135 -1.80 4.03 -14.20
CA ALA A 135 -2.33 4.91 -15.26
C ALA A 135 -2.30 6.39 -14.83
N LEU A 136 -2.70 6.70 -13.61
CA LEU A 136 -2.60 8.06 -13.05
C LEU A 136 -1.15 8.55 -13.00
N LEU A 137 -0.21 7.69 -12.58
CA LEU A 137 1.21 8.01 -12.58
C LEU A 137 1.73 8.30 -13.98
N ALA A 138 1.36 7.50 -14.97
CA ALA A 138 1.74 7.73 -16.37
C ALA A 138 1.22 9.08 -16.91
N LEU A 139 0.06 9.55 -16.43
CA LEU A 139 -0.51 10.83 -16.80
C LEU A 139 0.11 12.02 -16.05
N THR A 140 0.60 11.81 -14.86
CA THR A 140 1.12 12.86 -13.96
C THR A 140 2.64 12.97 -13.95
N HIS A 141 3.33 11.91 -14.38
CA HIS A 141 4.79 11.87 -14.48
C HIS A 141 5.18 12.23 -15.92
N PRO A 142 5.74 13.42 -16.18
CA PRO A 142 6.17 13.76 -17.53
C PRO A 142 7.30 12.80 -17.93
N SER A 143 7.13 12.15 -19.07
CA SER A 143 8.22 11.46 -19.75
C SER A 143 9.31 12.49 -20.06
N SER A 144 10.43 12.40 -19.37
CA SER A 144 11.66 13.16 -19.65
C SER A 144 12.22 12.84 -21.01
#